data_21ab71f201da301bfc30da4f43595f8e
#
_entry.id   21ab71f201da301bfc30da4f43595f8e
#
_cell.length_a   1.000
_cell.length_b   1.000
_cell.length_c   1.000
_cell.angle_alpha   90.00
_cell.angle_beta   90.00
_cell.angle_gamma   90.00
#
_symmetry.space_group_name_H-M   'P 1'
#
loop_
_entity.id
_entity.type
_entity.pdbx_description
1 polymer ?
#
loop_
_entity_poly.entity_id
_entity_poly.type
_entity_poly.pdbx_seq_one_letter_code
_entity_poly.pdbx_strand_id
1 'polypeptide(L)'
;MFSRTLMRELEEFENPRIVELSRDLYGASFFLMKLLPARFMLERAVEKGFLRSGGTICESSSGSFGLALAMLAARHGYKLVLVSDWTLDRHLRRRLVQLGVRLDIVDKPARPGGLQQACLNRLAKHLKEMPGSFWPSQYSNQDNLLAYSKFAEILIERLGKIDCLVGTVGSGGSMCGTTRVLRASFPELHAIGVDTPNSVLFGQPRGKLVRFAGLGGEIVPSNVDHGEFDEIHWLTPVEAFHSTRQLHTNRGLFMGPAGGAAYRVANWWSSKHPSKKVVAIFPDEGHRYAETVYDDAWLQSFAGWPDAVRREPVPVETPTESLKGWSSYTWGRRTLEQVLSSLLAPVSTSLIETRMEPLTQRLVEPSPKQRTETGESSKCDLSPTLIALSHSDIELVGHLELDRDQAQFVDPLFVVFSELRNSSNQHLEHPFSVAIGKEIVGFFVLREKNALPEWAPSDAITFHSLRIARSSQGKGYGKAALHLAKKWVKSNRPRVNRIMLGVNTRNSKARQLYNRTNFFETGDSYCGPHGMQDILECEINSGNP
;
A
#
# COMPACT_ATOMS: atom_id res chain seq x y z
N MET A 1 16.20 19.38 28.45
CA MET A 1 15.51 20.40 27.65
C MET A 1 16.29 20.55 26.35
N PHE A 2 16.05 19.67 25.35
CA PHE A 2 16.69 19.78 24.03
C PHE A 2 16.06 21.00 23.33
N SER A 3 16.88 22.00 23.09
CA SER A 3 16.47 23.29 22.53
C SER A 3 15.83 23.10 21.15
N ARG A 4 14.59 23.56 20.97
CA ARG A 4 13.95 23.77 19.66
C ARG A 4 14.84 24.52 18.64
N THR A 5 15.89 25.16 19.11
CA THR A 5 16.86 25.93 18.32
C THR A 5 17.79 25.06 17.48
N LEU A 6 18.13 23.83 17.92
CA LEU A 6 19.09 22.96 17.24
C LEU A 6 18.55 22.25 15.97
N MET A 7 17.23 22.15 15.81
CA MET A 7 16.65 21.53 14.62
C MET A 7 16.43 22.49 13.44
N ARG A 8 16.60 23.80 13.66
CA ARG A 8 16.34 24.84 12.64
C ARG A 8 17.36 24.89 11.49
N GLU A 9 18.56 24.39 11.67
CA GLU A 9 19.62 24.50 10.67
C GLU A 9 19.33 23.72 9.37
N LEU A 10 18.48 22.69 9.42
CA LEU A 10 18.00 21.96 8.23
C LEU A 10 16.63 22.43 7.72
N GLU A 11 15.99 23.39 8.41
CA GLU A 11 14.66 23.89 8.02
C GLU A 11 14.63 24.50 6.63
N GLU A 12 15.69 25.19 6.22
CA GLU A 12 15.80 25.76 4.88
C GLU A 12 15.80 24.68 3.78
N PHE A 13 16.36 23.49 4.09
CA PHE A 13 16.36 22.34 3.16
C PHE A 13 15.03 21.59 3.11
N GLU A 14 14.16 21.79 4.10
CA GLU A 14 12.84 21.18 4.18
C GLU A 14 11.76 22.00 3.48
N ASN A 15 11.93 23.33 3.42
CA ASN A 15 10.97 24.21 2.82
C ASN A 15 11.14 24.24 1.31
N PRO A 16 10.04 24.16 0.53
CA PRO A 16 10.14 24.25 -0.91
C PRO A 16 10.42 25.68 -1.37
N ARG A 17 11.14 25.81 -2.45
CA ARG A 17 11.13 27.02 -3.28
C ARG A 17 9.92 26.95 -4.20
N ILE A 18 9.06 27.95 -4.14
CA ILE A 18 7.90 28.08 -5.03
C ILE A 18 8.36 28.83 -6.28
N VAL A 19 8.35 28.13 -7.41
CA VAL A 19 8.83 28.64 -8.70
C VAL A 19 7.67 28.71 -9.68
N GLU A 20 7.42 29.88 -10.25
CA GLU A 20 6.48 30.06 -11.35
C GLU A 20 7.09 29.49 -12.64
N LEU A 21 6.44 28.51 -13.24
CA LEU A 21 6.88 27.82 -14.46
C LEU A 21 6.22 28.41 -15.70
N SER A 22 4.97 28.82 -15.59
CA SER A 22 4.19 29.57 -16.56
C SER A 22 3.01 30.20 -15.82
N ARG A 23 2.20 31.01 -16.52
CA ARG A 23 1.01 31.61 -15.93
C ARG A 23 0.16 30.52 -15.26
N ASP A 24 -0.12 30.71 -13.96
CA ASP A 24 -0.93 29.81 -13.11
C ASP A 24 -0.36 28.40 -12.89
N LEU A 25 0.86 28.07 -13.35
CA LEU A 25 1.57 26.82 -13.09
C LEU A 25 2.81 27.06 -12.22
N TYR A 26 2.86 26.42 -11.07
CA TYR A 26 3.93 26.53 -10.08
C TYR A 26 4.57 25.19 -9.77
N GLY A 27 5.89 25.21 -9.53
CA GLY A 27 6.65 24.08 -9.00
C GLY A 27 7.00 24.31 -7.53
N ALA A 28 6.65 23.39 -6.66
CA ALA A 28 7.15 23.35 -5.28
C ALA A 28 8.43 22.52 -5.25
N SER A 29 9.58 23.20 -5.37
CA SER A 29 10.90 22.58 -5.53
C SER A 29 11.58 22.39 -4.19
N PHE A 30 11.76 21.15 -3.76
CA PHE A 30 12.47 20.79 -2.54
C PHE A 30 13.92 20.38 -2.84
N PHE A 31 14.82 20.72 -1.94
CA PHE A 31 16.14 20.08 -1.92
C PHE A 31 16.01 18.59 -1.59
N LEU A 32 15.29 18.26 -0.51
CA LEU A 32 14.98 16.89 -0.09
C LEU A 32 13.70 16.89 0.75
N MET A 33 12.55 16.73 0.10
CA MET A 33 11.23 16.80 0.72
C MET A 33 11.08 15.85 1.93
N LYS A 34 11.76 14.70 1.89
CA LYS A 34 11.69 13.69 2.96
C LYS A 34 12.33 14.13 4.29
N LEU A 35 13.07 15.24 4.33
CA LEU A 35 13.53 15.84 5.59
C LEU A 35 12.34 16.27 6.46
N LEU A 36 11.31 16.82 5.84
CA LEU A 36 10.12 17.30 6.55
C LEU A 36 9.45 16.20 7.40
N PRO A 37 9.00 15.06 6.83
CA PRO A 37 8.40 14.00 7.64
C PRO A 37 9.42 13.28 8.53
N ALA A 38 10.67 13.12 8.09
CA ALA A 38 11.69 12.46 8.92
C ALA A 38 11.94 13.25 10.22
N ARG A 39 12.14 14.56 10.12
CA ARG A 39 12.31 15.43 11.30
C ARG A 39 11.07 15.37 12.19
N PHE A 40 9.88 15.58 11.64
CA PHE A 40 8.64 15.58 12.40
C PHE A 40 8.43 14.26 13.18
N MET A 41 8.66 13.11 12.53
CA MET A 41 8.54 11.82 13.19
C MET A 41 9.59 11.62 14.30
N LEU A 42 10.83 12.08 14.10
CA LEU A 42 11.86 12.00 15.14
C LEU A 42 11.56 12.91 16.32
N GLU A 43 11.11 14.15 16.09
CA GLU A 43 10.68 15.07 17.14
C GLU A 43 9.54 14.47 17.98
N ARG A 44 8.51 13.94 17.32
CA ARG A 44 7.40 13.26 17.99
C ARG A 44 7.83 12.03 18.78
N ALA A 45 8.81 11.29 18.25
CA ALA A 45 9.37 10.13 18.96
C ALA A 45 10.14 10.54 20.22
N VAL A 46 10.88 11.64 20.17
CA VAL A 46 11.58 12.21 21.33
C VAL A 46 10.58 12.75 22.36
N GLU A 47 9.58 13.50 21.94
CA GLU A 47 8.51 14.02 22.80
C GLU A 47 7.76 12.90 23.55
N LYS A 48 7.49 11.79 22.84
CA LYS A 48 6.80 10.61 23.42
C LYS A 48 7.74 9.67 24.20
N GLY A 49 9.05 9.95 24.25
CA GLY A 49 10.03 9.11 24.92
C GLY A 49 10.40 7.82 24.19
N PHE A 50 9.99 7.65 22.92
CA PHE A 50 10.31 6.48 22.09
C PHE A 50 11.73 6.54 21.53
N LEU A 51 12.30 7.73 21.35
CA LEU A 51 13.67 7.93 20.92
C LEU A 51 14.43 8.78 21.95
N ARG A 52 15.50 8.22 22.52
CA ARG A 52 16.36 8.91 23.49
C ARG A 52 17.64 9.42 22.83
N SER A 53 18.32 10.38 23.46
CA SER A 53 19.62 10.86 22.99
C SER A 53 20.61 9.69 22.79
N GLY A 54 21.32 9.67 21.66
CA GLY A 54 22.21 8.58 21.27
C GLY A 54 21.50 7.26 20.91
N GLY A 55 20.18 7.25 20.90
CA GLY A 55 19.35 6.07 20.57
C GLY A 55 19.55 5.57 19.14
N THR A 56 19.04 4.38 18.88
CA THR A 56 19.13 3.74 17.55
C THR A 56 17.81 3.90 16.79
N ILE A 57 17.91 4.31 15.54
CA ILE A 57 16.81 4.36 14.57
C ILE A 57 16.99 3.18 13.62
N CYS A 58 15.92 2.43 13.36
CA CYS A 58 15.91 1.34 12.39
C CYS A 58 14.81 1.62 11.35
N GLU A 59 15.13 1.60 10.05
CA GLU A 59 14.17 1.84 8.99
C GLU A 59 14.50 1.03 7.74
N SER A 60 13.50 0.85 6.86
CA SER A 60 13.67 0.28 5.52
C SER A 60 13.48 1.36 4.47
N SER A 61 14.52 1.64 3.70
CA SER A 61 14.46 2.61 2.61
C SER A 61 15.60 2.44 1.62
N SER A 62 15.28 2.48 0.33
CA SER A 62 16.25 2.54 -0.79
C SER A 62 16.29 3.95 -1.43
N GLY A 63 15.72 4.97 -0.77
CA GLY A 63 15.52 6.29 -1.37
C GLY A 63 15.76 7.49 -0.45
N SER A 64 15.11 8.58 -0.81
CA SER A 64 15.25 9.90 -0.20
C SER A 64 14.92 9.92 1.31
N PHE A 65 14.03 9.03 1.80
CA PHE A 65 13.71 8.96 3.22
C PHE A 65 14.87 8.43 4.06
N GLY A 66 15.59 7.40 3.56
CA GLY A 66 16.80 6.90 4.22
C GLY A 66 17.90 7.97 4.31
N LEU A 67 18.04 8.79 3.25
CA LEU A 67 18.98 9.91 3.26
C LEU A 67 18.58 10.97 4.29
N ALA A 68 17.30 11.32 4.35
CA ALA A 68 16.79 12.29 5.32
C ALA A 68 17.06 11.84 6.76
N LEU A 69 16.77 10.57 7.07
CA LEU A 69 17.09 9.98 8.38
C LEU A 69 18.59 9.99 8.67
N ALA A 70 19.43 9.68 7.66
CA ALA A 70 20.89 9.69 7.82
C ALA A 70 21.42 11.09 8.15
N MET A 71 20.96 12.12 7.46
CA MET A 71 21.33 13.52 7.73
C MET A 71 20.94 13.94 9.15
N LEU A 72 19.71 13.63 9.56
CA LEU A 72 19.21 13.93 10.90
C LEU A 72 19.92 13.11 11.99
N ALA A 73 20.16 11.81 11.74
CA ALA A 73 20.89 10.95 12.68
C ALA A 73 22.33 11.44 12.91
N ALA A 74 23.05 11.76 11.84
CA ALA A 74 24.41 12.32 11.93
C ALA A 74 24.42 13.66 12.69
N ARG A 75 23.44 14.54 12.43
CA ARG A 75 23.36 15.85 13.09
C ARG A 75 23.04 15.77 14.57
N HIS A 76 22.17 14.82 14.97
CA HIS A 76 21.68 14.72 16.35
C HIS A 76 22.34 13.60 17.17
N GLY A 77 23.35 12.92 16.63
CA GLY A 77 24.08 11.87 17.32
C GLY A 77 23.29 10.57 17.52
N TYR A 78 22.30 10.31 16.67
CA TYR A 78 21.60 9.03 16.65
C TYR A 78 22.36 7.98 15.84
N LYS A 79 22.21 6.72 16.19
CA LYS A 79 22.66 5.59 15.38
C LYS A 79 21.57 5.26 14.37
N LEU A 80 21.92 5.00 13.12
CA LEU A 80 20.97 4.60 12.09
C LEU A 80 21.34 3.25 11.50
N VAL A 81 20.42 2.30 11.57
CA VAL A 81 20.45 1.04 10.84
C VAL A 81 19.42 1.13 9.71
N LEU A 82 19.88 1.06 8.48
CA LEU A 82 19.03 1.16 7.30
C LEU A 82 19.07 -0.15 6.53
N VAL A 83 17.91 -0.80 6.45
CA VAL A 83 17.72 -1.96 5.58
C VAL A 83 17.34 -1.47 4.19
N SER A 84 18.08 -1.92 3.19
CA SER A 84 17.87 -1.55 1.81
C SER A 84 18.04 -2.77 0.89
N ASP A 85 17.82 -2.61 -0.39
CA ASP A 85 18.01 -3.68 -1.37
C ASP A 85 19.15 -3.36 -2.35
N TRP A 86 19.51 -4.33 -3.16
CA TRP A 86 20.60 -4.23 -4.13
C TRP A 86 20.39 -3.16 -5.22
N THR A 87 19.18 -2.63 -5.37
CA THR A 87 18.88 -1.53 -6.31
C THR A 87 19.27 -0.16 -5.75
N LEU A 88 19.76 -0.11 -4.50
CA LEU A 88 20.22 1.12 -3.88
C LEU A 88 21.32 1.78 -4.72
N ASP A 89 21.02 2.98 -5.16
CA ASP A 89 21.91 3.81 -5.98
C ASP A 89 23.31 3.93 -5.36
N ARG A 90 24.36 3.82 -6.20
CA ARG A 90 25.78 3.82 -5.77
C ARG A 90 26.18 5.10 -5.03
N HIS A 91 25.71 6.27 -5.51
CA HIS A 91 26.04 7.55 -4.87
C HIS A 91 25.35 7.69 -3.55
N LEU A 92 24.07 7.34 -3.49
CA LEU A 92 23.31 7.33 -2.25
C LEU A 92 23.94 6.37 -1.24
N ARG A 93 24.35 5.18 -1.66
CA ARG A 93 25.04 4.21 -0.80
C ARG A 93 26.31 4.80 -0.18
N ARG A 94 27.18 5.45 -1.00
CA ARG A 94 28.39 6.11 -0.52
C ARG A 94 28.07 7.21 0.49
N ARG A 95 27.10 8.06 0.19
CA ARG A 95 26.67 9.15 1.04
C ARG A 95 26.13 8.67 2.37
N LEU A 96 25.33 7.60 2.39
CA LEU A 96 24.82 6.97 3.62
C LEU A 96 25.96 6.44 4.50
N VAL A 97 26.93 5.76 3.91
CA VAL A 97 28.12 5.26 4.65
C VAL A 97 28.93 6.42 5.24
N GLN A 98 29.14 7.51 4.48
CA GLN A 98 29.83 8.71 4.97
C GLN A 98 29.10 9.38 6.13
N LEU A 99 27.78 9.29 6.19
CA LEU A 99 26.95 9.77 7.29
C LEU A 99 26.88 8.81 8.49
N GLY A 100 27.67 7.72 8.47
CA GLY A 100 27.76 6.77 9.59
C GLY A 100 26.62 5.76 9.66
N VAL A 101 25.88 5.56 8.58
CA VAL A 101 24.74 4.61 8.53
C VAL A 101 25.26 3.17 8.50
N ARG A 102 24.72 2.31 9.36
CA ARG A 102 24.86 0.86 9.22
C ARG A 102 23.87 0.39 8.17
N LEU A 103 24.39 0.03 6.97
CA LEU A 103 23.58 -0.50 5.86
C LEU A 103 23.51 -2.02 5.93
N ASP A 104 22.29 -2.56 5.82
CA ASP A 104 22.02 -3.99 5.60
C ASP A 104 21.30 -4.14 4.24
N ILE A 105 21.96 -4.83 3.31
CA ILE A 105 21.48 -4.95 1.93
C ILE A 105 20.86 -6.33 1.72
N VAL A 106 19.59 -6.33 1.33
CA VAL A 106 18.84 -7.52 0.96
C VAL A 106 19.11 -7.84 -0.53
N ASP A 107 19.45 -9.07 -0.81
CA ASP A 107 19.83 -9.56 -2.14
C ASP A 107 18.76 -10.40 -2.84
N LYS A 108 17.74 -10.87 -2.08
CA LYS A 108 16.67 -11.73 -2.61
C LYS A 108 15.29 -11.17 -2.27
N PRO A 109 14.36 -11.19 -3.23
CA PRO A 109 12.98 -10.78 -2.98
C PRO A 109 12.24 -11.81 -2.12
N ALA A 110 11.35 -11.34 -1.25
CA ALA A 110 10.39 -12.20 -0.54
C ALA A 110 9.26 -12.66 -1.46
N ARG A 111 8.64 -13.77 -1.12
CA ARG A 111 7.42 -14.27 -1.79
C ARG A 111 6.33 -14.47 -0.74
N PRO A 112 5.18 -13.77 -0.84
CA PRO A 112 4.90 -12.63 -1.72
C PRO A 112 5.58 -11.33 -1.28
N GLY A 113 5.53 -10.29 -2.10
CA GLY A 113 5.86 -8.90 -1.71
C GLY A 113 7.16 -8.31 -2.24
N GLY A 114 7.98 -9.10 -2.96
CA GLY A 114 9.16 -8.57 -3.65
C GLY A 114 10.28 -8.09 -2.71
N LEU A 115 11.12 -7.18 -3.22
CA LEU A 115 12.24 -6.63 -2.46
C LEU A 115 11.79 -5.75 -1.29
N GLN A 116 10.69 -5.01 -1.46
CA GLN A 116 10.14 -4.18 -0.39
C GLN A 116 9.77 -5.02 0.84
N GLN A 117 9.08 -6.14 0.63
CA GLN A 117 8.71 -7.06 1.72
C GLN A 117 9.95 -7.72 2.34
N ALA A 118 10.92 -8.12 1.52
CA ALA A 118 12.16 -8.71 2.02
C ALA A 118 12.94 -7.73 2.95
N CYS A 119 12.97 -6.45 2.59
CA CYS A 119 13.54 -5.42 3.45
C CYS A 119 12.77 -5.24 4.77
N LEU A 120 11.43 -5.27 4.73
CA LEU A 120 10.61 -5.20 5.94
C LEU A 120 10.82 -6.43 6.85
N ASN A 121 10.92 -7.62 6.28
CA ASN A 121 11.23 -8.85 7.04
C ASN A 121 12.61 -8.76 7.71
N ARG A 122 13.61 -8.24 7.01
CA ARG A 122 14.96 -8.04 7.57
C ARG A 122 14.97 -6.97 8.66
N LEU A 123 14.21 -5.89 8.48
CA LEU A 123 14.03 -4.83 9.47
C LEU A 123 13.41 -5.38 10.76
N ALA A 124 12.41 -6.26 10.65
CA ALA A 124 11.79 -6.88 11.81
C ALA A 124 12.80 -7.66 12.68
N LYS A 125 13.79 -8.33 12.04
CA LYS A 125 14.88 -8.99 12.76
C LYS A 125 15.73 -7.99 13.54
N HIS A 126 16.10 -6.86 12.92
CA HIS A 126 16.87 -5.82 13.61
C HIS A 126 16.11 -5.21 14.79
N LEU A 127 14.79 -4.97 14.64
CA LEU A 127 13.95 -4.46 15.72
C LEU A 127 13.88 -5.43 16.91
N LYS A 128 13.86 -6.74 16.65
CA LYS A 128 13.92 -7.78 17.70
C LYS A 128 15.29 -7.86 18.37
N GLU A 129 16.36 -7.75 17.59
CA GLU A 129 17.75 -7.81 18.10
C GLU A 129 18.17 -6.54 18.86
N MET A 130 17.51 -5.41 18.59
CA MET A 130 17.80 -4.11 19.20
C MET A 130 16.55 -3.55 19.89
N PRO A 131 16.11 -4.17 21.00
CA PRO A 131 14.96 -3.68 21.75
C PRO A 131 15.21 -2.25 22.24
N GLY A 132 14.20 -1.37 22.05
CA GLY A 132 14.31 0.06 22.34
C GLY A 132 14.84 0.92 21.18
N SER A 133 15.13 0.34 20.02
CA SER A 133 15.32 1.11 18.79
C SER A 133 13.99 1.71 18.32
N PHE A 134 14.06 2.89 17.73
CA PHE A 134 12.89 3.56 17.15
C PHE A 134 12.74 3.22 15.67
N TRP A 135 11.54 2.83 15.27
CA TRP A 135 11.17 2.61 13.89
C TRP A 135 10.20 3.70 13.42
N PRO A 136 10.62 4.61 12.52
CA PRO A 136 9.76 5.65 11.96
C PRO A 136 8.55 5.11 11.19
N SER A 137 8.70 3.97 10.51
CA SER A 137 7.61 3.30 9.77
C SER A 137 6.90 4.20 8.75
N GLN A 138 7.67 4.68 7.76
CA GLN A 138 7.18 5.67 6.79
C GLN A 138 5.89 5.28 6.04
N TYR A 139 5.59 3.98 5.94
CA TYR A 139 4.43 3.48 5.19
C TYR A 139 3.13 3.45 6.00
N SER A 140 3.22 3.50 7.35
CA SER A 140 2.06 3.33 8.23
C SER A 140 1.97 4.35 9.36
N ASN A 141 3.00 5.15 9.60
CA ASN A 141 2.98 6.16 10.64
C ASN A 141 2.20 7.40 10.18
N GLN A 142 1.13 7.75 10.90
CA GLN A 142 0.30 8.91 10.60
C GLN A 142 1.04 10.24 10.77
N ASP A 143 2.11 10.28 11.57
CA ASP A 143 2.97 11.46 11.69
C ASP A 143 3.65 11.80 10.34
N ASN A 144 3.76 10.84 9.40
CA ASN A 144 4.21 11.10 8.03
C ASN A 144 3.24 12.01 7.26
N LEU A 145 1.94 11.83 7.43
CA LEU A 145 0.93 12.69 6.78
C LEU A 145 0.88 14.06 7.46
N LEU A 146 0.84 14.05 8.80
CA LEU A 146 0.75 15.28 9.60
C LEU A 146 1.91 16.24 9.34
N ALA A 147 3.10 15.74 9.07
CA ALA A 147 4.27 16.56 8.74
C ALA A 147 4.02 17.50 7.55
N TYR A 148 3.22 17.08 6.59
CA TYR A 148 2.95 17.87 5.38
C TYR A 148 1.92 18.99 5.57
N SER A 149 1.35 19.16 6.77
CA SER A 149 0.55 20.35 7.11
C SER A 149 1.37 21.62 6.92
N LYS A 150 2.65 21.61 7.34
CA LYS A 150 3.58 22.75 7.14
C LYS A 150 3.73 23.10 5.66
N PHE A 151 3.83 22.12 4.78
CA PHE A 151 3.92 22.37 3.34
C PHE A 151 2.63 22.97 2.78
N ALA A 152 1.47 22.45 3.19
CA ALA A 152 0.19 23.02 2.78
C ALA A 152 0.04 24.47 3.25
N GLU A 153 0.44 24.80 4.48
CA GLU A 153 0.45 26.16 5.02
C GLU A 153 1.34 27.10 4.19
N ILE A 154 2.55 26.68 3.82
CA ILE A 154 3.44 27.43 2.94
C ILE A 154 2.78 27.72 1.58
N LEU A 155 2.10 26.73 1.00
CA LEU A 155 1.39 26.88 -0.26
C LEU A 155 0.24 27.90 -0.14
N ILE A 156 -0.55 27.84 0.93
CA ILE A 156 -1.63 28.79 1.20
C ILE A 156 -1.08 30.21 1.36
N GLU A 157 -0.03 30.37 2.16
CA GLU A 157 0.60 31.66 2.42
C GLU A 157 1.15 32.31 1.13
N ARG A 158 1.84 31.51 0.30
CA ARG A 158 2.55 32.01 -0.88
C ARG A 158 1.66 32.20 -2.09
N LEU A 159 0.66 31.34 -2.26
CA LEU A 159 -0.12 31.28 -3.49
C LEU A 159 -1.61 31.57 -3.29
N GLY A 160 -2.11 31.58 -2.05
CA GLY A 160 -3.53 31.69 -1.75
C GLY A 160 -4.30 30.45 -2.23
N LYS A 161 -5.41 30.67 -2.93
CA LYS A 161 -6.22 29.56 -3.48
C LYS A 161 -5.43 28.75 -4.52
N ILE A 162 -5.49 27.43 -4.39
CA ILE A 162 -4.94 26.47 -5.33
C ILE A 162 -6.09 25.64 -5.89
N ASP A 163 -6.13 25.45 -7.20
CA ASP A 163 -7.19 24.69 -7.87
C ASP A 163 -6.76 23.24 -8.14
N CYS A 164 -5.46 22.98 -8.35
CA CYS A 164 -4.97 21.64 -8.61
C CYS A 164 -3.60 21.38 -7.95
N LEU A 165 -3.46 20.23 -7.30
CA LEU A 165 -2.19 19.72 -6.76
C LEU A 165 -1.81 18.44 -7.49
N VAL A 166 -0.57 18.37 -8.01
CA VAL A 166 -0.03 17.23 -8.74
C VAL A 166 1.24 16.74 -8.08
N GLY A 167 1.33 15.44 -7.78
CA GLY A 167 2.55 14.87 -7.22
C GLY A 167 2.62 13.37 -7.34
N THR A 168 3.84 12.83 -7.26
CA THR A 168 4.07 11.40 -7.29
C THR A 168 3.68 10.74 -5.96
N VAL A 169 3.18 9.50 -6.05
CA VAL A 169 2.74 8.74 -4.89
C VAL A 169 3.70 7.59 -4.63
N GLY A 170 4.22 7.53 -3.40
CA GLY A 170 5.02 6.41 -2.89
C GLY A 170 4.45 5.95 -1.55
N SER A 171 4.87 6.56 -0.43
CA SER A 171 4.33 6.25 0.90
C SER A 171 2.96 6.88 1.20
N GLY A 172 2.42 7.72 0.33
CA GLY A 172 1.17 8.47 0.53
C GLY A 172 1.34 9.78 1.31
N GLY A 173 2.38 9.93 2.12
CA GLY A 173 2.54 11.04 3.06
C GLY A 173 2.36 12.43 2.43
N SER A 174 3.11 12.76 1.37
CA SER A 174 3.10 14.09 0.75
C SER A 174 1.75 14.43 0.12
N MET A 175 1.26 13.58 -0.78
CA MET A 175 0.01 13.87 -1.48
C MET A 175 -1.19 13.85 -0.52
N CYS A 176 -1.40 12.75 0.23
CA CYS A 176 -2.55 12.66 1.12
C CYS A 176 -2.50 13.69 2.26
N GLY A 177 -1.32 13.92 2.87
CA GLY A 177 -1.17 14.90 3.94
C GLY A 177 -1.43 16.33 3.47
N THR A 178 -0.83 16.74 2.35
CA THR A 178 -1.00 18.09 1.79
C THR A 178 -2.43 18.31 1.28
N THR A 179 -2.98 17.36 0.51
CA THR A 179 -4.35 17.46 -0.04
C THR A 179 -5.38 17.62 1.07
N ARG A 180 -5.27 16.85 2.15
CA ARG A 180 -6.21 16.93 3.28
C ARG A 180 -6.27 18.32 3.91
N VAL A 181 -5.12 18.95 4.11
CA VAL A 181 -5.04 20.30 4.70
C VAL A 181 -5.52 21.36 3.69
N LEU A 182 -5.11 21.26 2.43
CA LEU A 182 -5.56 22.20 1.39
C LEU A 182 -7.07 22.13 1.18
N ARG A 183 -7.69 20.94 1.21
CA ARG A 183 -9.15 20.79 1.07
C ARG A 183 -9.94 21.33 2.25
N ALA A 184 -9.35 21.40 3.43
CA ALA A 184 -10.00 22.08 4.55
C ALA A 184 -10.24 23.58 4.25
N SER A 185 -9.36 24.21 3.46
CA SER A 185 -9.48 25.61 3.02
C SER A 185 -10.10 25.74 1.62
N PHE A 186 -9.88 24.78 0.74
CA PHE A 186 -10.31 24.77 -0.66
C PHE A 186 -10.97 23.42 -1.01
N PRO A 187 -12.26 23.19 -0.65
CA PRO A 187 -12.93 21.89 -0.84
C PRO A 187 -12.92 21.38 -2.30
N GLU A 188 -12.89 22.31 -3.26
CA GLU A 188 -12.87 22.02 -4.71
C GLU A 188 -11.46 21.70 -5.25
N LEU A 189 -10.44 21.66 -4.40
CA LEU A 189 -9.08 21.30 -4.83
C LEU A 189 -9.09 19.96 -5.59
N HIS A 190 -8.58 19.97 -6.80
CA HIS A 190 -8.37 18.78 -7.62
C HIS A 190 -7.00 18.17 -7.33
N ALA A 191 -6.93 16.93 -6.91
CA ALA A 191 -5.68 16.26 -6.56
C ALA A 191 -5.38 15.12 -7.53
N ILE A 192 -4.21 15.21 -8.18
CA ILE A 192 -3.75 14.23 -9.17
C ILE A 192 -2.55 13.47 -8.62
N GLY A 193 -2.74 12.15 -8.46
CA GLY A 193 -1.66 11.23 -8.13
C GLY A 193 -0.92 10.75 -9.38
N VAL A 194 0.40 10.77 -9.34
CA VAL A 194 1.24 10.25 -10.41
C VAL A 194 1.91 8.97 -9.93
N ASP A 195 1.72 7.89 -10.67
CA ASP A 195 2.25 6.55 -10.41
C ASP A 195 2.90 5.98 -11.69
N THR A 196 3.33 4.73 -11.68
CA THR A 196 3.96 4.06 -12.81
C THR A 196 3.27 2.73 -13.12
N PRO A 197 3.27 2.25 -14.37
CA PRO A 197 2.74 0.93 -14.70
C PRO A 197 3.34 -0.19 -13.85
N ASN A 198 2.52 -1.18 -13.51
CA ASN A 198 2.87 -2.32 -12.64
C ASN A 198 3.09 -1.97 -11.15
N SER A 199 2.82 -0.76 -10.73
CA SER A 199 2.73 -0.38 -9.31
C SER A 199 1.39 -0.83 -8.73
N VAL A 200 1.42 -1.39 -7.52
CA VAL A 200 0.18 -1.88 -6.88
C VAL A 200 -0.62 -0.78 -6.17
N LEU A 201 -0.10 0.45 -6.10
CA LEU A 201 -0.68 1.53 -5.31
C LEU A 201 -2.11 1.88 -5.72
N PHE A 202 -2.41 1.84 -7.03
CA PHE A 202 -3.69 2.21 -7.60
C PHE A 202 -4.26 1.12 -8.51
N GLY A 203 -4.17 -0.14 -8.08
CA GLY A 203 -4.85 -1.25 -8.72
C GLY A 203 -4.19 -1.81 -9.99
N GLN A 204 -3.01 -1.32 -10.38
CA GLN A 204 -2.27 -1.93 -11.48
C GLN A 204 -1.88 -3.37 -11.14
N PRO A 205 -1.92 -4.29 -12.10
CA PRO A 205 -1.47 -5.65 -11.89
C PRO A 205 0.02 -5.67 -11.52
N ARG A 206 0.36 -6.52 -10.56
CA ARG A 206 1.76 -6.72 -10.17
C ARG A 206 2.55 -7.28 -11.36
N GLY A 207 3.60 -6.58 -11.76
CA GLY A 207 4.45 -6.94 -12.88
C GLY A 207 5.91 -6.59 -12.63
N LYS A 208 6.73 -6.62 -13.67
CA LYS A 208 8.12 -6.17 -13.59
C LYS A 208 8.14 -4.65 -13.43
N LEU A 209 8.15 -4.20 -12.18
CA LEU A 209 8.25 -2.79 -11.85
C LEU A 209 9.67 -2.29 -12.21
N VAL A 210 9.75 -1.34 -13.12
CA VAL A 210 10.99 -0.59 -13.33
C VAL A 210 11.05 0.51 -12.28
N ARG A 211 11.72 0.22 -11.17
CA ARG A 211 11.84 1.16 -10.06
C ARG A 211 12.73 2.31 -10.42
N PHE A 212 12.26 3.52 -10.23
CA PHE A 212 13.08 4.70 -10.07
C PHE A 212 12.54 5.55 -8.91
N ALA A 213 13.44 6.33 -8.31
CA ALA A 213 13.20 6.91 -7.00
C ALA A 213 11.90 7.70 -6.91
N GLY A 214 11.07 7.34 -5.94
CA GLY A 214 9.88 8.09 -5.55
C GLY A 214 8.63 7.83 -6.37
N LEU A 215 8.63 6.83 -7.27
CA LEU A 215 7.48 6.47 -8.09
C LEU A 215 7.18 4.97 -7.97
N GLY A 216 5.92 4.67 -7.68
CA GLY A 216 5.42 3.30 -7.60
C GLY A 216 5.78 2.54 -6.32
N GLY A 217 5.13 1.41 -6.11
CA GLY A 217 5.34 0.50 -4.98
C GLY A 217 4.91 -0.92 -5.26
N GLU A 218 5.53 -1.88 -4.55
CA GLU A 218 5.17 -3.30 -4.56
C GLU A 218 4.24 -3.66 -3.39
N ILE A 219 4.03 -2.73 -2.46
CA ILE A 219 3.09 -2.81 -1.35
C ILE A 219 2.16 -1.60 -1.37
N VAL A 220 0.96 -1.72 -0.82
CA VAL A 220 0.03 -0.60 -0.62
C VAL A 220 0.22 -0.07 0.80
N PRO A 221 0.83 1.11 0.99
CA PRO A 221 1.01 1.69 2.32
C PRO A 221 -0.33 2.09 2.94
N SER A 222 -0.50 1.90 4.24
CA SER A 222 -1.71 2.36 4.94
C SER A 222 -1.86 3.88 5.00
N ASN A 223 -0.80 4.62 4.67
CA ASN A 223 -0.81 6.08 4.55
C ASN A 223 -1.37 6.58 3.20
N VAL A 224 -1.58 5.70 2.22
CA VAL A 224 -2.24 6.07 0.95
C VAL A 224 -3.75 6.05 1.18
N ASP A 225 -4.32 7.23 1.42
CA ASP A 225 -5.77 7.43 1.44
C ASP A 225 -6.24 7.72 0.01
N HIS A 226 -6.82 6.71 -0.63
CA HIS A 226 -7.30 6.79 -2.00
C HIS A 226 -8.43 7.81 -2.19
N GLY A 227 -9.19 8.11 -1.14
CA GLY A 227 -10.22 9.15 -1.13
C GLY A 227 -9.68 10.57 -1.29
N GLU A 228 -8.37 10.77 -1.24
CA GLU A 228 -7.74 12.07 -1.47
C GLU A 228 -7.44 12.36 -2.95
N PHE A 229 -7.72 11.44 -3.88
CA PHE A 229 -7.39 11.60 -5.29
C PHE A 229 -8.63 11.76 -6.17
N ASP A 230 -8.57 12.72 -7.10
CA ASP A 230 -9.58 12.91 -8.16
C ASP A 230 -9.18 12.15 -9.44
N GLU A 231 -7.88 12.18 -9.78
CA GLU A 231 -7.32 11.48 -10.94
C GLU A 231 -6.02 10.76 -10.58
N ILE A 232 -5.74 9.67 -11.29
CA ILE A 232 -4.46 8.96 -11.24
C ILE A 232 -3.89 8.89 -12.65
N HIS A 233 -2.60 9.20 -12.78
CA HIS A 233 -1.85 9.09 -14.01
C HIS A 233 -0.71 8.09 -13.84
N TRP A 234 -0.53 7.18 -14.80
CA TRP A 234 0.60 6.26 -14.85
C TRP A 234 1.55 6.67 -15.97
N LEU A 235 2.80 6.97 -15.59
CA LEU A 235 3.87 7.32 -16.50
C LEU A 235 4.96 6.25 -16.51
N THR A 236 5.45 5.92 -17.69
CA THR A 236 6.65 5.09 -17.82
C THR A 236 7.89 5.86 -17.37
N PRO A 237 8.98 5.15 -17.01
CA PRO A 237 10.26 5.80 -16.70
C PRO A 237 10.73 6.72 -17.83
N VAL A 238 10.58 6.32 -19.09
CA VAL A 238 11.00 7.11 -20.27
C VAL A 238 10.30 8.47 -20.31
N GLU A 239 8.98 8.50 -20.08
CA GLU A 239 8.20 9.74 -20.04
C GLU A 239 8.61 10.64 -18.87
N ALA A 240 8.88 10.05 -17.70
CA ALA A 240 9.39 10.79 -16.55
C ALA A 240 10.79 11.39 -16.83
N PHE A 241 11.72 10.62 -17.43
CA PHE A 241 13.07 11.07 -17.76
C PHE A 241 13.07 12.18 -18.80
N HIS A 242 12.27 12.04 -19.87
CA HIS A 242 12.10 13.12 -20.87
C HIS A 242 11.66 14.42 -20.20
N SER A 243 10.65 14.37 -19.34
CA SER A 243 10.13 15.56 -18.66
C SER A 243 11.11 16.12 -17.64
N THR A 244 11.90 15.27 -16.99
CA THR A 244 12.99 15.68 -16.08
C THR A 244 14.05 16.48 -16.85
N ARG A 245 14.47 16.00 -18.02
CA ARG A 245 15.43 16.69 -18.89
C ARG A 245 14.85 18.00 -19.43
N GLN A 246 13.58 18.02 -19.86
CA GLN A 246 12.90 19.23 -20.31
C GLN A 246 12.78 20.27 -19.19
N LEU A 247 12.47 19.86 -17.96
CA LEU A 247 12.41 20.75 -16.81
C LEU A 247 13.77 21.42 -16.57
N HIS A 248 14.86 20.68 -16.72
CA HIS A 248 16.21 21.21 -16.61
C HIS A 248 16.58 22.14 -17.77
N THR A 249 16.44 21.67 -19.01
CA THR A 249 16.87 22.44 -20.18
C THR A 249 16.02 23.69 -20.45
N ASN A 250 14.72 23.63 -20.21
CA ASN A 250 13.79 24.70 -20.56
C ASN A 250 13.47 25.63 -19.39
N ARG A 251 13.70 25.19 -18.13
CA ARG A 251 13.35 25.96 -16.92
C ARG A 251 14.53 26.14 -15.96
N GLY A 252 15.69 25.56 -16.25
CA GLY A 252 16.87 25.62 -15.38
C GLY A 252 16.72 24.86 -14.06
N LEU A 253 15.68 24.03 -13.90
CA LEU A 253 15.41 23.30 -12.67
C LEU A 253 16.01 21.91 -12.70
N PHE A 254 17.05 21.70 -11.91
CA PHE A 254 17.77 20.44 -11.79
C PHE A 254 17.10 19.55 -10.75
N MET A 255 16.06 18.80 -11.17
CA MET A 255 15.20 18.01 -10.29
C MET A 255 15.29 16.51 -10.55
N GLY A 256 14.85 15.69 -9.58
CA GLY A 256 14.74 14.24 -9.75
C GLY A 256 13.57 13.82 -10.66
N PRO A 257 13.53 12.53 -11.11
CA PRO A 257 12.53 12.03 -12.05
C PRO A 257 11.09 12.10 -11.55
N ALA A 258 10.88 12.00 -10.24
CA ALA A 258 9.57 12.20 -9.63
C ALA A 258 9.05 13.62 -9.89
N GLY A 259 9.93 14.64 -9.84
CA GLY A 259 9.61 16.01 -10.22
C GLY A 259 9.26 16.15 -11.69
N GLY A 260 10.02 15.48 -12.58
CA GLY A 260 9.72 15.47 -14.01
C GLY A 260 8.38 14.82 -14.35
N ALA A 261 8.03 13.73 -13.67
CA ALA A 261 6.74 13.06 -13.83
C ALA A 261 5.58 13.96 -13.39
N ALA A 262 5.69 14.60 -12.22
CA ALA A 262 4.70 15.55 -11.72
C ALA A 262 4.56 16.77 -12.65
N TYR A 263 5.69 17.31 -13.14
CA TYR A 263 5.69 18.43 -14.08
C TYR A 263 4.94 18.10 -15.37
N ARG A 264 5.16 16.91 -15.94
CA ARG A 264 4.48 16.50 -17.16
C ARG A 264 2.97 16.55 -17.04
N VAL A 265 2.46 15.95 -15.98
CA VAL A 265 1.01 15.90 -15.71
C VAL A 265 0.46 17.30 -15.39
N ALA A 266 1.14 18.05 -14.55
CA ALA A 266 0.73 19.40 -14.16
C ALA A 266 0.71 20.37 -15.37
N ASN A 267 1.73 20.30 -16.23
CA ASN A 267 1.81 21.14 -17.44
C ASN A 267 0.69 20.81 -18.44
N TRP A 268 0.38 19.53 -18.63
CA TRP A 268 -0.74 19.12 -19.47
C TRP A 268 -2.07 19.59 -18.87
N TRP A 269 -2.31 19.34 -17.58
CA TRP A 269 -3.55 19.71 -16.91
C TRP A 269 -3.77 21.23 -16.93
N SER A 270 -2.74 22.02 -16.65
CA SER A 270 -2.78 23.49 -16.73
C SER A 270 -3.14 23.97 -18.14
N SER A 271 -2.64 23.32 -19.20
CA SER A 271 -2.98 23.68 -20.58
C SER A 271 -4.46 23.42 -20.94
N LYS A 272 -5.09 22.46 -20.28
CA LYS A 272 -6.52 22.14 -20.47
C LYS A 272 -7.44 22.98 -19.57
N HIS A 273 -6.90 23.61 -18.52
CA HIS A 273 -7.67 24.38 -17.54
C HIS A 273 -7.06 25.79 -17.35
N PRO A 274 -7.20 26.67 -18.35
CA PRO A 274 -6.66 28.03 -18.26
C PRO A 274 -7.27 28.79 -17.06
N SER A 275 -6.46 29.64 -16.42
CA SER A 275 -6.82 30.42 -15.23
C SER A 275 -7.03 29.58 -13.94
N LYS A 276 -6.70 28.29 -13.95
CA LYS A 276 -6.66 27.44 -12.76
C LYS A 276 -5.23 27.34 -12.23
N LYS A 277 -5.06 27.66 -10.95
CA LYS A 277 -3.75 27.62 -10.31
C LYS A 277 -3.35 26.19 -9.99
N VAL A 278 -2.25 25.74 -10.60
CA VAL A 278 -1.73 24.36 -10.51
C VAL A 278 -0.39 24.37 -9.78
N VAL A 279 -0.22 23.45 -8.84
CA VAL A 279 1.06 23.22 -8.15
C VAL A 279 1.55 21.81 -8.42
N ALA A 280 2.78 21.69 -8.94
CA ALA A 280 3.50 20.44 -9.10
C ALA A 280 4.53 20.27 -7.98
N ILE A 281 4.57 19.08 -7.34
CA ILE A 281 5.53 18.77 -6.28
C ILE A 281 6.81 18.19 -6.89
N PHE A 282 7.96 18.82 -6.62
CA PHE A 282 9.30 18.36 -7.01
C PHE A 282 10.05 17.92 -5.75
N PRO A 283 10.08 16.62 -5.43
CA PRO A 283 10.44 16.14 -4.08
C PRO A 283 11.93 16.13 -3.78
N ASP A 284 12.80 16.16 -4.79
CA ASP A 284 14.25 16.17 -4.59
C ASP A 284 14.97 16.80 -5.80
N GLU A 285 16.21 17.26 -5.55
CA GLU A 285 17.10 17.78 -6.60
C GLU A 285 17.79 16.67 -7.38
N GLY A 286 18.30 17.03 -8.57
CA GLY A 286 18.89 16.13 -9.55
C GLY A 286 20.23 15.50 -9.18
N HIS A 287 20.89 15.94 -8.12
CA HIS A 287 22.25 15.50 -7.73
C HIS A 287 22.41 13.99 -7.62
N ARG A 288 21.41 13.30 -7.12
CA ARG A 288 21.37 11.83 -7.01
C ARG A 288 21.32 11.15 -8.39
N TYR A 289 20.84 11.86 -9.40
CA TYR A 289 20.53 11.32 -10.73
C TYR A 289 21.53 11.78 -11.81
N ALA A 290 22.62 12.41 -11.41
CA ALA A 290 23.64 12.96 -12.31
C ALA A 290 24.26 11.90 -13.23
N GLU A 291 24.55 10.69 -12.71
CA GLU A 291 25.10 9.56 -13.46
C GLU A 291 24.00 8.63 -14.05
N THR A 292 22.73 9.04 -14.06
CA THR A 292 21.61 8.27 -14.62
C THR A 292 20.78 9.14 -15.55
N VAL A 293 19.70 9.75 -15.09
CA VAL A 293 18.78 10.56 -15.92
C VAL A 293 19.46 11.73 -16.59
N TYR A 294 20.56 12.25 -16.03
CA TYR A 294 21.34 13.35 -16.59
C TYR A 294 22.60 12.91 -17.35
N ASP A 295 22.84 11.61 -17.43
CA ASP A 295 23.91 11.01 -18.22
C ASP A 295 23.34 10.43 -19.54
N ASP A 296 23.82 10.95 -20.69
CA ASP A 296 23.31 10.56 -21.99
C ASP A 296 23.68 9.11 -22.35
N ALA A 297 24.87 8.63 -21.93
CA ALA A 297 25.28 7.26 -22.17
C ALA A 297 24.43 6.27 -21.39
N TRP A 298 24.10 6.60 -20.13
CA TRP A 298 23.19 5.80 -19.34
C TRP A 298 21.79 5.78 -19.95
N LEU A 299 21.24 6.93 -20.37
CA LEU A 299 19.92 7.00 -21.00
C LEU A 299 19.85 6.18 -22.29
N GLN A 300 20.90 6.23 -23.15
CA GLN A 300 20.97 5.41 -24.36
C GLN A 300 20.99 3.90 -24.07
N SER A 301 21.52 3.51 -22.91
CA SER A 301 21.48 2.11 -22.47
C SER A 301 20.13 1.69 -21.87
N PHE A 302 19.24 2.66 -21.56
CA PHE A 302 17.95 2.39 -20.94
C PHE A 302 16.94 1.91 -21.98
N ALA A 303 16.30 0.76 -21.72
CA ALA A 303 15.34 0.17 -22.65
C ALA A 303 14.16 1.11 -22.93
N GLY A 304 13.91 1.38 -24.20
CA GLY A 304 12.85 2.28 -24.65
C GLY A 304 13.29 3.75 -24.80
N TRP A 305 14.56 4.09 -24.56
CA TRP A 305 15.10 5.41 -24.84
C TRP A 305 15.75 5.46 -26.24
N PRO A 306 15.49 6.45 -27.07
CA PRO A 306 14.66 7.66 -26.92
C PRO A 306 13.25 7.53 -27.56
N ASP A 307 12.47 6.54 -27.16
CA ASP A 307 11.12 6.35 -27.71
C ASP A 307 10.29 7.62 -27.67
N ALA A 308 9.38 7.74 -28.64
CA ALA A 308 8.43 8.84 -28.68
C ALA A 308 7.50 8.79 -27.45
N VAL A 309 7.54 9.87 -26.65
CA VAL A 309 6.66 10.00 -25.48
C VAL A 309 5.32 10.60 -25.88
N ARG A 310 4.24 10.12 -25.24
CA ARG A 310 2.90 10.65 -25.48
C ARG A 310 2.80 12.10 -25.00
N ARG A 311 2.16 12.94 -25.78
CA ARG A 311 1.91 14.36 -25.42
C ARG A 311 0.74 14.51 -24.44
N GLU A 312 -0.22 13.56 -24.48
CA GLU A 312 -1.43 13.52 -23.66
C GLU A 312 -1.63 12.11 -23.09
N PRO A 313 -2.32 11.99 -21.94
CA PRO A 313 -2.66 10.68 -21.41
C PRO A 313 -3.72 10.00 -22.28
N VAL A 314 -3.69 8.67 -22.28
CA VAL A 314 -4.79 7.86 -22.79
C VAL A 314 -5.67 7.50 -21.59
N PRO A 315 -6.95 7.94 -21.58
CA PRO A 315 -7.88 7.49 -20.56
C PRO A 315 -8.06 5.98 -20.64
N VAL A 316 -8.03 5.32 -19.50
CA VAL A 316 -8.34 3.88 -19.39
C VAL A 316 -9.70 3.69 -18.72
N GLU A 317 -10.40 2.64 -19.08
CA GLU A 317 -11.71 2.33 -18.50
C GLU A 317 -11.57 1.72 -17.10
N THR A 318 -10.44 1.04 -16.86
CA THR A 318 -10.16 0.42 -15.57
C THR A 318 -8.72 0.70 -15.12
N PRO A 319 -8.47 0.86 -13.81
CA PRO A 319 -7.11 1.07 -13.30
C PRO A 319 -6.24 -0.17 -13.46
N THR A 320 -6.80 -1.34 -13.77
CA THR A 320 -6.06 -2.57 -14.00
C THR A 320 -5.44 -2.66 -15.40
N GLU A 321 -5.83 -1.77 -16.31
CA GLU A 321 -5.21 -1.68 -17.62
C GLU A 321 -3.80 -1.08 -17.53
N SER A 322 -2.81 -1.87 -17.94
CA SER A 322 -1.42 -1.40 -18.03
C SER A 322 -1.05 -1.10 -19.47
N LEU A 323 -0.94 0.19 -19.80
CA LEU A 323 -0.57 0.64 -21.15
C LEU A 323 0.94 0.89 -21.26
N LYS A 324 1.46 0.71 -22.48
CA LYS A 324 2.83 1.11 -22.84
C LYS A 324 2.88 2.62 -23.09
N GLY A 325 2.89 3.42 -22.05
CA GLY A 325 2.93 4.88 -22.13
C GLY A 325 1.91 5.54 -21.22
N TRP A 326 1.91 6.86 -21.22
CA TRP A 326 1.12 7.68 -20.33
C TRP A 326 -0.38 7.39 -20.42
N SER A 327 -0.96 6.97 -19.32
CA SER A 327 -2.40 6.72 -19.17
C SER A 327 -2.97 7.44 -17.96
N SER A 328 -4.29 7.61 -17.93
CA SER A 328 -5.01 8.26 -16.82
C SER A 328 -6.32 7.56 -16.51
N TYR A 329 -6.77 7.73 -15.27
CA TYR A 329 -8.06 7.23 -14.79
C TYR A 329 -8.70 8.22 -13.82
N THR A 330 -9.99 8.49 -13.97
CA THR A 330 -10.78 9.30 -13.05
C THR A 330 -11.03 8.51 -11.78
N TRP A 331 -10.33 8.86 -10.71
CA TRP A 331 -10.43 8.18 -9.44
C TRP A 331 -11.66 8.60 -8.64
N GLY A 332 -12.01 9.89 -8.66
CA GLY A 332 -13.25 10.44 -8.12
C GLY A 332 -13.37 10.33 -6.62
N ARG A 333 -12.28 10.46 -5.86
CA ARG A 333 -12.23 10.41 -4.39
C ARG A 333 -12.78 9.12 -3.78
N ARG A 334 -12.72 8.04 -4.53
CA ARG A 334 -13.20 6.71 -4.12
C ARG A 334 -12.11 5.93 -3.39
N THR A 335 -12.51 5.03 -2.49
CA THR A 335 -11.56 4.06 -1.93
C THR A 335 -11.08 3.10 -3.03
N LEU A 336 -9.93 2.48 -2.80
CA LEU A 336 -9.41 1.46 -3.73
C LEU A 336 -10.42 0.33 -3.94
N GLU A 337 -11.11 -0.07 -2.88
CA GLU A 337 -12.14 -1.10 -2.91
C GLU A 337 -13.36 -0.68 -3.75
N GLN A 338 -13.85 0.56 -3.60
CA GLN A 338 -14.95 1.09 -4.40
C GLN A 338 -14.61 1.14 -5.90
N VAL A 339 -13.39 1.58 -6.24
CA VAL A 339 -12.96 1.65 -7.63
C VAL A 339 -12.90 0.25 -8.25
N LEU A 340 -12.35 -0.72 -7.54
CA LEU A 340 -12.17 -2.06 -8.07
C LEU A 340 -13.45 -2.90 -8.02
N SER A 341 -14.34 -2.67 -7.04
CA SER A 341 -15.66 -3.31 -6.99
C SER A 341 -16.60 -2.80 -8.08
N SER A 342 -16.49 -1.52 -8.50
CA SER A 342 -17.28 -0.98 -9.60
C SER A 342 -16.98 -1.63 -10.95
N LEU A 343 -15.81 -2.28 -11.10
CA LEU A 343 -15.43 -3.04 -12.30
C LEU A 343 -16.09 -4.43 -12.35
N LEU A 344 -16.61 -4.90 -11.22
CA LEU A 344 -17.23 -6.21 -11.06
C LEU A 344 -18.77 -6.13 -11.12
N ALA A 345 -19.34 -4.92 -11.13
CA ALA A 345 -20.78 -4.75 -11.32
C ALA A 345 -21.14 -5.14 -12.77
N PRO A 346 -22.11 -6.07 -13.00
CA PRO A 346 -22.54 -6.38 -14.34
C PRO A 346 -23.06 -5.11 -15.00
N VAL A 347 -22.56 -4.81 -16.20
CA VAL A 347 -23.14 -3.78 -17.06
C VAL A 347 -24.62 -4.10 -17.17
N SER A 348 -25.46 -3.20 -16.65
CA SER A 348 -26.91 -3.30 -16.73
C SER A 348 -27.29 -3.30 -18.22
N THR A 349 -27.40 -4.49 -18.81
CA THR A 349 -27.92 -4.70 -20.16
C THR A 349 -29.42 -4.48 -20.14
N SER A 350 -29.84 -3.22 -20.15
CA SER A 350 -31.09 -2.86 -20.77
C SER A 350 -30.84 -2.77 -22.28
N LEU A 351 -31.16 -3.83 -22.98
CA LEU A 351 -31.36 -4.00 -24.42
C LEU A 351 -30.62 -5.27 -24.92
N ILE A 352 -31.21 -6.43 -24.63
CA ILE A 352 -31.27 -7.60 -25.53
C ILE A 352 -32.25 -8.57 -24.84
N GLU A 353 -33.56 -8.29 -25.02
CA GLU A 353 -34.55 -9.34 -25.07
C GLU A 353 -34.47 -9.93 -26.48
N THR A 354 -33.87 -11.08 -26.61
CA THR A 354 -34.31 -12.07 -27.61
C THR A 354 -33.61 -13.41 -27.35
N ARG A 355 -34.41 -14.40 -26.93
CA ARG A 355 -34.20 -15.85 -27.04
C ARG A 355 -32.98 -16.48 -26.38
N MET A 356 -33.21 -17.10 -25.23
CA MET A 356 -32.70 -18.45 -24.98
C MET A 356 -33.68 -19.22 -24.09
N GLU A 357 -34.13 -20.35 -24.58
CA GLU A 357 -34.97 -21.33 -23.89
C GLU A 357 -34.19 -21.97 -22.70
N PRO A 358 -34.93 -22.47 -21.68
CA PRO A 358 -34.27 -23.00 -20.47
C PRO A 358 -33.80 -24.45 -20.68
N LEU A 359 -32.52 -24.70 -20.46
CA LEU A 359 -31.96 -26.04 -20.25
C LEU A 359 -32.19 -26.47 -18.81
N THR A 360 -33.35 -27.05 -18.56
CA THR A 360 -33.64 -27.92 -17.42
C THR A 360 -33.23 -29.35 -17.76
N GLN A 361 -32.56 -29.97 -16.80
CA GLN A 361 -32.38 -31.40 -16.47
C GLN A 361 -30.90 -31.73 -16.22
N ARG A 362 -30.51 -32.05 -14.99
CA ARG A 362 -30.73 -33.33 -14.27
C ARG A 362 -30.39 -33.13 -12.77
N LEU A 363 -31.40 -33.13 -11.94
CA LEU A 363 -31.26 -33.51 -10.54
C LEU A 363 -31.95 -34.86 -10.38
N VAL A 364 -31.24 -35.83 -9.85
CA VAL A 364 -31.79 -37.14 -9.47
C VAL A 364 -32.45 -36.98 -8.10
N GLU A 365 -33.74 -37.15 -8.02
CA GLU A 365 -34.49 -37.29 -6.78
C GLU A 365 -34.45 -38.70 -6.23
N PRO A 366 -34.54 -38.89 -4.92
CA PRO A 366 -35.18 -40.06 -4.32
C PRO A 366 -36.56 -39.70 -3.75
N SER A 367 -37.53 -40.53 -4.07
CA SER A 367 -38.98 -40.49 -3.84
C SER A 367 -39.43 -40.37 -2.36
N PRO A 368 -40.70 -40.00 -2.15
CA PRO A 368 -41.22 -39.47 -0.89
C PRO A 368 -41.81 -40.54 0.01
N LYS A 369 -41.75 -40.34 1.34
CA LYS A 369 -42.68 -40.95 2.29
C LYS A 369 -43.39 -39.84 3.07
N GLN A 370 -44.68 -39.85 2.95
CA GLN A 370 -45.67 -39.05 3.68
C GLN A 370 -45.55 -39.20 5.19
N ARG A 371 -45.70 -38.09 5.91
CA ARG A 371 -46.63 -38.02 7.08
C ARG A 371 -46.75 -36.58 7.61
N THR A 372 -47.97 -36.12 7.55
CA THR A 372 -48.81 -35.38 8.52
C THR A 372 -48.25 -34.11 9.20
N GLU A 373 -49.05 -33.07 9.00
CA GLU A 373 -49.11 -31.76 9.62
C GLU A 373 -49.14 -31.81 11.16
N THR A 374 -48.31 -30.97 11.80
CA THR A 374 -48.71 -30.16 12.95
C THR A 374 -47.81 -28.94 12.98
N GLY A 375 -48.41 -27.75 13.04
CA GLY A 375 -47.71 -26.47 13.02
C GLY A 375 -46.96 -26.20 14.31
N GLU A 376 -45.71 -25.82 14.12
CA GLU A 376 -44.96 -24.99 15.07
C GLU A 376 -43.93 -24.18 14.29
N SER A 377 -43.90 -22.88 14.48
CA SER A 377 -42.98 -21.96 13.88
C SER A 377 -41.55 -22.27 14.35
N SER A 378 -40.80 -23.10 13.60
CA SER A 378 -39.40 -23.33 13.86
C SER A 378 -38.60 -22.13 13.29
N LYS A 379 -37.97 -21.36 14.18
CA LYS A 379 -36.82 -20.53 13.86
C LYS A 379 -35.82 -21.41 13.11
N CYS A 380 -35.61 -21.11 11.82
CA CYS A 380 -34.58 -21.75 11.03
C CYS A 380 -33.24 -21.36 11.65
N ASP A 381 -32.61 -22.28 12.35
CA ASP A 381 -31.28 -22.12 12.95
C ASP A 381 -30.26 -22.20 11.79
N LEU A 382 -30.00 -21.03 11.15
CA LEU A 382 -29.07 -20.89 10.05
C LEU A 382 -27.63 -20.90 10.62
N SER A 383 -27.08 -22.09 10.81
CA SER A 383 -25.68 -22.24 11.25
C SER A 383 -24.69 -21.79 10.14
N PRO A 384 -23.55 -21.14 10.52
CA PRO A 384 -22.52 -20.74 9.57
C PRO A 384 -21.94 -21.94 8.82
N THR A 385 -21.80 -21.82 7.50
CA THR A 385 -21.25 -22.84 6.60
C THR A 385 -20.02 -22.31 5.86
N LEU A 386 -19.14 -23.21 5.44
CA LEU A 386 -17.92 -22.89 4.68
C LEU A 386 -18.15 -23.24 3.21
N ILE A 387 -17.86 -22.30 2.33
CA ILE A 387 -17.93 -22.47 0.89
C ILE A 387 -16.53 -22.26 0.32
N ALA A 388 -15.98 -23.24 -0.36
CA ALA A 388 -14.71 -23.11 -1.07
C ALA A 388 -14.90 -22.22 -2.30
N LEU A 389 -13.98 -21.29 -2.50
CA LEU A 389 -13.95 -20.37 -3.64
C LEU A 389 -12.86 -20.77 -4.63
N SER A 390 -13.05 -20.44 -5.89
CA SER A 390 -11.98 -20.44 -6.87
C SER A 390 -11.11 -19.19 -6.68
N HIS A 391 -9.91 -19.19 -7.23
CA HIS A 391 -8.99 -18.04 -7.21
C HIS A 391 -9.49 -16.84 -8.05
N SER A 392 -10.64 -16.97 -8.70
CA SER A 392 -11.29 -15.94 -9.50
C SER A 392 -12.62 -15.44 -8.92
N ASP A 393 -13.14 -16.05 -7.84
CA ASP A 393 -14.48 -15.78 -7.30
C ASP A 393 -14.54 -14.53 -6.40
N ILE A 394 -13.79 -13.50 -6.76
CA ILE A 394 -13.79 -12.22 -6.03
C ILE A 394 -15.19 -11.58 -5.99
N GLU A 395 -16.00 -11.76 -7.04
CA GLU A 395 -17.35 -11.20 -7.14
C GLU A 395 -18.27 -11.67 -6.01
N LEU A 396 -18.10 -12.92 -5.57
CA LEU A 396 -18.91 -13.48 -4.49
C LEU A 396 -18.65 -12.81 -3.14
N VAL A 397 -17.47 -12.23 -2.94
CA VAL A 397 -17.05 -11.64 -1.66
C VAL A 397 -16.80 -10.13 -1.74
N GLY A 398 -16.94 -9.51 -2.93
CA GLY A 398 -16.66 -8.09 -3.16
C GLY A 398 -17.51 -7.14 -2.31
N HIS A 399 -18.69 -7.58 -1.88
CA HIS A 399 -19.59 -6.82 -1.00
C HIS A 399 -19.19 -6.82 0.49
N LEU A 400 -18.13 -7.54 0.90
CA LEU A 400 -17.68 -7.62 2.30
C LEU A 400 -16.90 -6.35 2.70
N GLU A 401 -17.60 -5.25 2.92
CA GLU A 401 -17.02 -3.99 3.37
C GLU A 401 -16.57 -4.05 4.84
N LEU A 402 -15.46 -3.38 5.14
CA LEU A 402 -14.93 -3.20 6.48
C LEU A 402 -14.99 -1.73 6.90
N ASP A 403 -15.03 -1.48 8.22
CA ASP A 403 -14.79 -0.14 8.74
C ASP A 403 -13.37 0.33 8.39
N ARG A 404 -13.18 1.66 8.20
CA ARG A 404 -11.86 2.26 7.91
C ARG A 404 -10.78 1.83 8.91
N ASP A 405 -11.14 1.76 10.20
CA ASP A 405 -10.23 1.33 11.28
C ASP A 405 -9.79 -0.13 11.16
N GLN A 406 -10.54 -0.96 10.46
CA GLN A 406 -10.24 -2.38 10.24
C GLN A 406 -9.56 -2.61 8.89
N ALA A 407 -9.99 -1.88 7.86
CA ALA A 407 -9.44 -1.99 6.51
C ALA A 407 -7.92 -1.70 6.47
N GLN A 408 -7.41 -0.87 7.37
CA GLN A 408 -5.98 -0.58 7.49
C GLN A 408 -5.10 -1.79 7.89
N PHE A 409 -5.69 -2.90 8.36
CA PHE A 409 -4.96 -4.07 8.85
C PHE A 409 -5.01 -5.28 7.92
N VAL A 410 -5.73 -5.20 6.81
CA VAL A 410 -5.88 -6.31 5.85
C VAL A 410 -5.73 -5.81 4.41
N ASP A 411 -5.14 -6.63 3.55
CA ASP A 411 -5.04 -6.29 2.14
C ASP A 411 -6.43 -6.24 1.50
N PRO A 412 -6.70 -5.29 0.58
CA PRO A 412 -7.93 -5.27 -0.20
C PRO A 412 -8.20 -6.60 -0.91
N LEU A 413 -9.47 -7.01 -1.05
CA LEU A 413 -9.82 -8.31 -1.67
C LEU A 413 -9.21 -8.48 -3.06
N PHE A 414 -9.15 -7.42 -3.86
CA PHE A 414 -8.56 -7.52 -5.20
C PHE A 414 -7.05 -7.82 -5.14
N VAL A 415 -6.32 -7.31 -4.14
CA VAL A 415 -4.90 -7.66 -3.93
C VAL A 415 -4.80 -9.13 -3.59
N VAL A 416 -5.61 -9.59 -2.63
CA VAL A 416 -5.65 -11.01 -2.21
C VAL A 416 -5.96 -11.92 -3.41
N PHE A 417 -7.00 -11.62 -4.18
CA PHE A 417 -7.37 -12.44 -5.35
C PHE A 417 -6.40 -12.29 -6.53
N SER A 418 -5.75 -11.12 -6.68
CA SER A 418 -4.66 -10.97 -7.65
C SER A 418 -3.45 -11.86 -7.29
N GLU A 419 -3.10 -11.91 -6.01
CA GLU A 419 -2.04 -12.81 -5.52
C GLU A 419 -2.42 -14.27 -5.75
N LEU A 420 -3.62 -14.68 -5.37
CA LEU A 420 -4.14 -16.03 -5.58
C LEU A 420 -4.11 -16.46 -7.05
N ARG A 421 -4.56 -15.59 -7.97
CA ARG A 421 -4.55 -15.90 -9.42
C ARG A 421 -3.16 -16.01 -10.02
N ASN A 422 -2.21 -15.20 -9.53
CA ASN A 422 -0.84 -15.15 -10.07
C ASN A 422 0.14 -16.04 -9.32
N SER A 423 -0.33 -16.76 -8.30
CA SER A 423 0.50 -17.67 -7.52
C SER A 423 0.92 -18.90 -8.32
N SER A 424 2.19 -19.29 -8.24
CA SER A 424 2.67 -20.56 -8.75
C SER A 424 2.22 -21.76 -7.89
N ASN A 425 1.64 -21.50 -6.72
CA ASN A 425 1.22 -22.48 -5.71
C ASN A 425 -0.29 -22.49 -5.49
N GLN A 426 -1.09 -22.12 -6.49
CA GLN A 426 -2.56 -21.99 -6.37
C GLN A 426 -3.21 -23.22 -5.69
N HIS A 427 -2.76 -24.42 -5.98
CA HIS A 427 -3.28 -25.67 -5.39
C HIS A 427 -2.99 -25.83 -3.88
N LEU A 428 -2.17 -24.96 -3.30
CA LEU A 428 -1.81 -24.90 -1.88
C LEU A 428 -2.42 -23.69 -1.15
N GLU A 429 -3.22 -22.91 -1.86
CA GLU A 429 -3.91 -21.72 -1.36
C GLU A 429 -5.41 -21.93 -1.47
N HIS A 430 -6.10 -21.89 -0.35
CA HIS A 430 -7.52 -22.27 -0.25
C HIS A 430 -8.34 -21.06 0.21
N PRO A 431 -8.93 -20.26 -0.71
CA PRO A 431 -9.87 -19.21 -0.38
C PRO A 431 -11.24 -19.78 0.00
N PHE A 432 -11.83 -19.23 1.07
CA PHE A 432 -13.13 -19.64 1.57
C PHE A 432 -14.02 -18.43 1.87
N SER A 433 -15.33 -18.58 1.62
CA SER A 433 -16.35 -17.73 2.19
C SER A 433 -17.08 -18.40 3.34
N VAL A 434 -17.58 -17.57 4.26
CA VAL A 434 -18.47 -17.99 5.37
C VAL A 434 -19.87 -17.51 5.03
N ALA A 435 -20.83 -18.42 4.94
CA ALA A 435 -22.20 -18.13 4.57
C ALA A 435 -23.20 -18.48 5.69
N ILE A 436 -24.29 -17.71 5.75
CA ILE A 436 -25.46 -17.93 6.60
C ILE A 436 -26.66 -18.10 5.66
N GLY A 437 -27.10 -19.33 5.48
CA GLY A 437 -28.05 -19.65 4.42
C GLY A 437 -27.48 -19.32 3.05
N LYS A 438 -28.06 -18.33 2.36
CA LYS A 438 -27.58 -17.86 1.04
C LYS A 438 -26.69 -16.60 1.10
N GLU A 439 -26.56 -15.98 2.25
CA GLU A 439 -25.81 -14.74 2.43
C GLU A 439 -24.35 -15.03 2.80
N ILE A 440 -23.40 -14.52 2.02
CA ILE A 440 -21.97 -14.55 2.37
C ILE A 440 -21.68 -13.39 3.32
N VAL A 441 -21.20 -13.73 4.53
CA VAL A 441 -20.94 -12.79 5.62
C VAL A 441 -19.45 -12.64 5.94
N GLY A 442 -18.60 -13.51 5.40
CA GLY A 442 -17.15 -13.47 5.67
C GLY A 442 -16.29 -14.17 4.63
N PHE A 443 -14.98 -13.92 4.72
CA PHE A 443 -13.96 -14.46 3.83
C PHE A 443 -12.64 -14.67 4.57
N PHE A 444 -11.89 -15.70 4.18
CA PHE A 444 -10.50 -15.91 4.60
C PHE A 444 -9.76 -16.83 3.62
N VAL A 445 -8.43 -16.93 3.75
CA VAL A 445 -7.57 -17.83 2.96
C VAL A 445 -6.73 -18.70 3.88
N LEU A 446 -6.63 -20.01 3.57
CA LEU A 446 -5.65 -20.91 4.17
C LEU A 446 -4.51 -21.16 3.19
N ARG A 447 -3.27 -21.22 3.69
CA ARG A 447 -2.07 -21.54 2.90
C ARG A 447 -1.28 -22.67 3.55
N GLU A 448 -0.69 -23.55 2.73
CA GLU A 448 0.09 -24.70 3.18
C GLU A 448 1.37 -24.90 2.36
N LYS A 449 2.34 -25.63 2.92
CA LYS A 449 3.58 -26.05 2.24
C LYS A 449 4.32 -24.89 1.57
N ASN A 450 4.53 -24.95 0.24
CA ASN A 450 5.26 -23.95 -0.53
C ASN A 450 4.52 -22.61 -0.67
N ALA A 451 3.24 -22.53 -0.26
CA ALA A 451 2.49 -21.29 -0.19
C ALA A 451 2.58 -20.61 1.19
N LEU A 452 3.25 -21.22 2.16
CA LEU A 452 3.45 -20.62 3.47
C LEU A 452 4.36 -19.40 3.41
N PRO A 453 4.10 -18.39 4.25
CA PRO A 453 5.03 -17.29 4.45
C PRO A 453 6.32 -17.80 5.14
N GLU A 454 7.44 -17.09 4.92
CA GLU A 454 8.77 -17.49 5.42
C GLU A 454 8.85 -17.66 6.95
N TRP A 455 7.97 -17.00 7.71
CA TRP A 455 7.92 -17.12 9.16
C TRP A 455 7.20 -18.37 9.66
N ALA A 456 6.46 -19.06 8.80
CA ALA A 456 5.70 -20.24 9.19
C ALA A 456 6.50 -21.52 8.95
N PRO A 457 6.52 -22.47 9.90
CA PRO A 457 7.16 -23.76 9.72
C PRO A 457 6.39 -24.63 8.72
N SER A 458 7.11 -25.53 8.05
CA SER A 458 6.57 -26.33 6.94
C SER A 458 5.44 -27.31 7.32
N ASP A 459 5.27 -27.58 8.61
CA ASP A 459 4.24 -28.47 9.18
C ASP A 459 2.96 -27.74 9.61
N ALA A 460 2.88 -26.43 9.41
CA ALA A 460 1.73 -25.61 9.75
C ALA A 460 0.81 -25.35 8.54
N ILE A 461 -0.39 -24.87 8.83
CA ILE A 461 -1.24 -24.11 7.89
C ILE A 461 -1.35 -22.69 8.40
N THR A 462 -1.31 -21.70 7.51
CA THR A 462 -1.49 -20.31 7.88
C THR A 462 -2.86 -19.78 7.46
N PHE A 463 -3.43 -18.91 8.30
CA PHE A 463 -4.75 -18.32 8.16
C PHE A 463 -4.59 -16.83 7.85
N HIS A 464 -5.17 -16.35 6.75
CA HIS A 464 -4.96 -15.02 6.21
C HIS A 464 -6.26 -14.31 5.86
N SER A 465 -6.20 -12.98 5.79
CA SER A 465 -7.21 -12.10 5.17
C SER A 465 -8.61 -12.24 5.73
N LEU A 466 -8.76 -12.52 7.05
CA LEU A 466 -10.08 -12.63 7.68
C LEU A 466 -10.88 -11.32 7.52
N ARG A 467 -12.06 -11.45 6.91
CA ARG A 467 -13.05 -10.38 6.80
C ARG A 467 -14.41 -10.87 7.26
N ILE A 468 -15.11 -10.02 7.99
CA ILE A 468 -16.54 -10.16 8.28
C ILE A 468 -17.20 -8.86 7.85
N ALA A 469 -18.22 -8.94 6.99
CA ALA A 469 -18.95 -7.78 6.51
C ALA A 469 -19.39 -6.89 7.70
N ARG A 470 -19.28 -5.57 7.53
CA ARG A 470 -19.61 -4.58 8.58
C ARG A 470 -20.98 -4.82 9.19
N SER A 471 -22.02 -5.08 8.37
CA SER A 471 -23.38 -5.39 8.76
C SER A 471 -23.53 -6.69 9.58
N SER A 472 -22.51 -7.55 9.52
CA SER A 472 -22.50 -8.90 10.13
C SER A 472 -21.50 -9.02 11.29
N GLN A 473 -20.80 -7.94 11.65
CA GLN A 473 -19.91 -7.92 12.81
C GLN A 473 -20.69 -7.93 14.13
N GLY A 474 -20.02 -8.35 15.22
CA GLY A 474 -20.64 -8.47 16.54
C GLY A 474 -21.56 -9.68 16.73
N LYS A 475 -21.89 -10.41 15.65
CA LYS A 475 -22.79 -11.59 15.66
C LYS A 475 -22.08 -12.93 15.86
N GLY A 476 -20.77 -12.92 16.15
CA GLY A 476 -19.99 -14.14 16.40
C GLY A 476 -19.41 -14.81 15.14
N TYR A 477 -19.61 -14.27 13.94
CA TYR A 477 -19.18 -14.90 12.68
C TYR A 477 -17.67 -14.98 12.51
N GLY A 478 -16.90 -14.07 13.10
CA GLY A 478 -15.42 -14.19 13.13
C GLY A 478 -14.97 -15.43 13.92
N LYS A 479 -15.61 -15.73 15.07
CA LYS A 479 -15.38 -16.96 15.83
C LYS A 479 -15.79 -18.20 15.04
N ALA A 480 -16.94 -18.13 14.35
CA ALA A 480 -17.42 -19.20 13.48
C ALA A 480 -16.46 -19.49 12.33
N ALA A 481 -15.90 -18.45 11.66
CA ALA A 481 -14.92 -18.59 10.61
C ALA A 481 -13.68 -19.40 11.06
N LEU A 482 -13.13 -19.05 12.22
CA LEU A 482 -11.99 -19.75 12.80
C LEU A 482 -12.32 -21.21 13.18
N HIS A 483 -13.50 -21.45 13.70
CA HIS A 483 -13.96 -22.81 14.02
C HIS A 483 -14.11 -23.66 12.75
N LEU A 484 -14.70 -23.10 11.71
CA LEU A 484 -14.87 -23.77 10.41
C LEU A 484 -13.51 -24.03 9.75
N ALA A 485 -12.56 -23.10 9.83
CA ALA A 485 -11.19 -23.30 9.34
C ALA A 485 -10.51 -24.49 10.07
N LYS A 486 -10.59 -24.54 11.41
CA LYS A 486 -10.04 -25.66 12.21
C LYS A 486 -10.68 -26.98 11.84
N LYS A 487 -12.00 -27.02 11.68
CA LYS A 487 -12.74 -28.22 11.26
C LYS A 487 -12.29 -28.67 9.87
N TRP A 488 -12.15 -27.75 8.93
CA TRP A 488 -11.68 -28.06 7.58
C TRP A 488 -10.27 -28.64 7.59
N VAL A 489 -9.33 -28.03 8.33
CA VAL A 489 -7.95 -28.51 8.45
C VAL A 489 -7.93 -29.92 9.06
N LYS A 490 -8.64 -30.14 10.15
CA LYS A 490 -8.73 -31.46 10.79
C LYS A 490 -9.25 -32.55 9.85
N SER A 491 -10.24 -32.23 9.02
CA SER A 491 -10.84 -33.20 8.08
C SER A 491 -10.00 -33.41 6.82
N ASN A 492 -9.32 -32.39 6.30
CA ASN A 492 -8.65 -32.46 5.00
C ASN A 492 -7.13 -32.55 5.10
N ARG A 493 -6.55 -32.24 6.26
CA ARG A 493 -5.10 -32.22 6.53
C ARG A 493 -4.76 -32.88 7.88
N PRO A 494 -5.08 -34.16 8.08
CA PRO A 494 -4.98 -34.81 9.40
C PRO A 494 -3.56 -34.86 9.97
N ARG A 495 -2.53 -34.63 9.15
CA ARG A 495 -1.12 -34.55 9.58
C ARG A 495 -0.69 -33.16 10.06
N VAL A 496 -1.53 -32.16 9.86
CA VAL A 496 -1.25 -30.79 10.32
C VAL A 496 -1.72 -30.64 11.74
N ASN A 497 -0.83 -30.24 12.63
CA ASN A 497 -1.13 -30.14 14.05
C ASN A 497 -1.42 -28.70 14.50
N ARG A 498 -1.12 -27.68 13.70
CA ARG A 498 -1.27 -26.29 14.10
C ARG A 498 -1.73 -25.39 12.95
N ILE A 499 -2.55 -24.40 13.31
CA ILE A 499 -2.88 -23.23 12.47
C ILE A 499 -2.16 -22.02 13.04
N MET A 500 -1.53 -21.24 12.18
CA MET A 500 -0.82 -20.03 12.56
C MET A 500 -1.36 -18.82 11.81
N LEU A 501 -1.23 -17.63 12.38
CA LEU A 501 -1.62 -16.37 11.75
C LEU A 501 -0.74 -15.21 12.24
N GLY A 502 -0.66 -14.15 11.43
CA GLY A 502 -0.09 -12.87 11.84
C GLY A 502 -1.20 -11.88 12.18
N VAL A 503 -1.08 -11.19 13.30
CA VAL A 503 -2.00 -10.11 13.69
C VAL A 503 -1.25 -8.83 13.95
N ASN A 504 -1.70 -7.71 13.36
CA ASN A 504 -1.07 -6.41 13.59
C ASN A 504 -1.13 -6.05 15.08
N THR A 505 0.01 -5.61 15.64
CA THR A 505 0.15 -5.26 17.07
C THR A 505 -0.86 -4.22 17.56
N ARG A 506 -1.34 -3.36 16.65
CA ARG A 506 -2.36 -2.33 16.94
C ARG A 506 -3.79 -2.82 16.78
N ASN A 507 -4.02 -4.01 16.19
CA ASN A 507 -5.37 -4.56 15.96
C ASN A 507 -5.89 -5.29 17.20
N SER A 508 -6.26 -4.54 18.23
CA SER A 508 -6.73 -5.08 19.51
C SER A 508 -8.02 -5.91 19.36
N LYS A 509 -8.93 -5.54 18.45
CA LYS A 509 -10.17 -6.28 18.19
C LYS A 509 -9.89 -7.69 17.63
N ALA A 510 -9.00 -7.80 16.66
CA ALA A 510 -8.62 -9.10 16.09
C ALA A 510 -7.85 -9.96 17.13
N ARG A 511 -6.92 -9.37 17.89
CA ARG A 511 -6.19 -10.07 18.97
C ARG A 511 -7.16 -10.67 19.99
N GLN A 512 -8.17 -9.91 20.44
CA GLN A 512 -9.19 -10.43 21.36
C GLN A 512 -9.99 -11.60 20.77
N LEU A 513 -10.31 -11.54 19.46
CA LEU A 513 -11.00 -12.63 18.77
C LEU A 513 -10.12 -13.89 18.76
N TYR A 514 -8.85 -13.76 18.38
CA TYR A 514 -7.92 -14.89 18.30
C TYR A 514 -7.66 -15.52 19.67
N ASN A 515 -7.44 -14.71 20.71
CA ASN A 515 -7.25 -15.21 22.08
C ASN A 515 -8.49 -15.97 22.58
N ARG A 516 -9.71 -15.47 22.28
CA ARG A 516 -10.97 -16.16 22.64
C ARG A 516 -11.23 -17.44 21.84
N THR A 517 -10.42 -17.72 20.83
CA THR A 517 -10.51 -18.90 19.98
C THR A 517 -9.29 -19.81 20.09
N ASN A 518 -8.59 -19.74 21.23
CA ASN A 518 -7.44 -20.56 21.60
C ASN A 518 -6.23 -20.41 20.63
N PHE A 519 -5.98 -19.19 20.17
CA PHE A 519 -4.69 -18.81 19.58
C PHE A 519 -3.84 -18.14 20.65
N PHE A 520 -2.57 -18.54 20.74
CA PHE A 520 -1.60 -18.05 21.69
C PHE A 520 -0.42 -17.43 20.95
N GLU A 521 0.18 -16.40 21.55
CA GLU A 521 1.37 -15.75 20.98
C GLU A 521 2.57 -16.70 21.02
N THR A 522 3.27 -16.84 19.92
CA THR A 522 4.51 -17.64 19.85
C THR A 522 5.72 -16.90 20.43
N GLY A 523 5.61 -15.58 20.65
CA GLY A 523 6.71 -14.69 20.96
C GLY A 523 7.49 -14.21 19.73
N ASP A 524 7.14 -14.68 18.56
CA ASP A 524 7.68 -14.23 17.30
C ASP A 524 6.81 -13.15 16.66
N SER A 525 7.46 -12.28 15.89
CA SER A 525 6.78 -11.23 15.15
C SER A 525 7.47 -11.00 13.80
N TYR A 526 6.73 -10.47 12.83
CA TYR A 526 7.28 -10.06 11.55
C TYR A 526 6.75 -8.70 11.13
N CYS A 527 7.47 -8.01 10.24
CA CYS A 527 7.03 -6.75 9.69
C CYS A 527 6.28 -6.98 8.39
N GLY A 528 4.96 -6.84 8.44
CA GLY A 528 4.09 -6.89 7.26
C GLY A 528 3.91 -5.52 6.60
N PRO A 529 3.18 -5.45 5.47
CA PRO A 529 2.91 -4.20 4.75
C PRO A 529 2.13 -3.19 5.61
N HIS A 530 1.37 -3.65 6.59
CA HIS A 530 0.57 -2.84 7.52
C HIS A 530 1.25 -2.60 8.88
N GLY A 531 2.54 -2.89 9.01
CA GLY A 531 3.34 -2.73 10.23
C GLY A 531 3.66 -4.05 10.93
N MET A 532 4.12 -3.96 12.20
CA MET A 532 4.48 -5.15 12.99
C MET A 532 3.27 -6.04 13.25
N GLN A 533 3.47 -7.33 13.07
CA GLN A 533 2.47 -8.36 13.32
C GLN A 533 3.06 -9.41 14.26
N ASP A 534 2.32 -9.74 15.31
CA ASP A 534 2.67 -10.84 16.20
C ASP A 534 2.16 -12.14 15.60
N ILE A 535 2.96 -13.19 15.71
CA ILE A 535 2.59 -14.53 15.22
C ILE A 535 1.87 -15.28 16.34
N LEU A 536 0.68 -15.73 16.03
CA LEU A 536 -0.14 -16.53 16.93
C LEU A 536 -0.29 -17.93 16.33
N GLU A 537 -0.36 -18.94 17.22
CA GLU A 537 -0.62 -20.32 16.84
C GLU A 537 -1.76 -20.94 17.63
N CYS A 538 -2.39 -21.93 17.05
CA CYS A 538 -3.40 -22.76 17.69
C CYS A 538 -3.20 -24.21 17.33
N GLU A 539 -3.06 -25.09 18.32
CA GLU A 539 -3.05 -26.52 18.12
C GLU A 539 -4.44 -27.06 17.73
N ILE A 540 -4.48 -28.00 16.77
CA ILE A 540 -5.72 -28.58 16.22
C ILE A 540 -6.06 -29.89 16.91
N ASN A 541 -5.05 -30.66 17.34
CA ASN A 541 -5.18 -32.03 17.83
C ASN A 541 -4.97 -32.18 19.34
N SER A 542 -4.86 -31.10 20.11
CA SER A 542 -4.94 -31.19 21.58
C SER A 542 -6.36 -31.64 21.93
N GLY A 543 -6.52 -32.96 22.04
CA GLY A 543 -7.69 -33.56 22.64
C GLY A 543 -7.86 -32.95 24.03
N ASN A 544 -9.02 -32.45 24.33
CA ASN A 544 -9.40 -32.19 25.72
C ASN A 544 -9.23 -33.50 26.50
N PRO A 545 -8.56 -33.47 27.67
CA PRO A 545 -8.60 -34.60 28.59
C PRO A 545 -10.02 -34.89 29.07
#